data_df003cb3aa632fc3cde5a913947d449a
#
_entry.id   df003cb3aa632fc3cde5a913947d449a
#
_cell.length_a   1.000
_cell.length_b   1.000
_cell.length_c   1.000
_cell.angle_alpha   90.00
_cell.angle_beta   90.00
_cell.angle_gamma   90.00
#
_symmetry.space_group_name_H-M   'P 1'
#
loop_
_entity.id
_entity.type
_entity.pdbx_description
1 polymer ?
#
loop_
_entity_poly.entity_id
_entity_poly.type
_entity_poly.pdbx_seq_one_letter_code
_entity_poly.pdbx_strand_id
1 'polypeptide(L)'
;MKDYQRILVLGSPGAGKSTLTQKIARKKQLPIISLDQLFWVDNETTITTEELKTTLQPLLAEERWIMDGNFASTLPLRLERTDLILYLKVPRLKAMYRVVKRYWRYRGKENPSGNPDRIDWEFLQYIWEFPKTQEPLVKQYLKEASHTIPVISGTSAEILQKIDA
;
A
#
# COMPACT_ATOMS: atom_id res chain seq x y z
N MET A 1 8.84 22.48 -2.20
CA MET A 1 8.39 21.06 -2.19
C MET A 1 9.09 20.30 -3.30
N LYS A 2 9.80 19.20 -3.02
CA LYS A 2 10.37 18.34 -4.07
C LYS A 2 9.21 17.71 -4.86
N ASP A 3 9.32 17.73 -6.18
CA ASP A 3 8.29 17.19 -7.07
C ASP A 3 8.54 15.70 -7.31
N TYR A 4 8.12 14.88 -6.31
CA TYR A 4 8.20 13.42 -6.41
C TYR A 4 7.15 12.92 -7.41
N GLN A 5 7.58 12.10 -8.36
CA GLN A 5 6.76 11.60 -9.45
C GLN A 5 6.38 10.11 -9.27
N ARG A 6 7.22 9.32 -8.57
CA ARG A 6 7.03 7.89 -8.36
C ARG A 6 7.00 7.58 -6.87
N ILE A 7 5.78 7.53 -6.33
CA ILE A 7 5.54 7.45 -4.88
C ILE A 7 5.05 6.06 -4.50
N LEU A 8 5.74 5.42 -3.56
CA LEU A 8 5.35 4.12 -3.00
C LEU A 8 4.70 4.31 -1.61
N VAL A 9 3.51 3.74 -1.42
CA VAL A 9 2.75 3.82 -0.17
C VAL A 9 2.68 2.45 0.48
N LEU A 10 3.30 2.31 1.65
CA LEU A 10 3.39 1.08 2.43
C LEU A 10 2.78 1.27 3.83
N GLY A 11 2.52 0.17 4.53
CA GLY A 11 1.97 0.18 5.89
C GLY A 11 1.06 -1.01 6.14
N SER A 12 0.72 -1.30 7.39
CA SER A 12 -0.10 -2.44 7.76
C SER A 12 -1.48 -2.44 7.06
N PRO A 13 -2.12 -3.60 6.89
CA PRO A 13 -3.52 -3.67 6.50
C PRO A 13 -4.39 -2.80 7.43
N GLY A 14 -5.37 -2.08 6.88
CA GLY A 14 -6.19 -1.14 7.65
C GLY A 14 -5.51 0.18 8.05
N ALA A 15 -4.25 0.41 7.68
CA ALA A 15 -3.55 1.67 7.97
C ALA A 15 -4.16 2.90 7.27
N GLY A 16 -4.90 2.70 6.17
CA GLY A 16 -5.49 3.78 5.38
C GLY A 16 -4.63 4.15 4.15
N LYS A 17 -3.82 3.23 3.65
CA LYS A 17 -2.99 3.42 2.45
C LYS A 17 -3.78 3.97 1.27
N SER A 18 -4.83 3.26 0.84
CA SER A 18 -5.62 3.65 -0.33
C SER A 18 -6.27 5.04 -0.17
N THR A 19 -6.70 5.40 1.04
CA THR A 19 -7.23 6.74 1.31
C THR A 19 -6.15 7.83 1.17
N LEU A 20 -4.95 7.56 1.69
CA LEU A 20 -3.81 8.49 1.55
C LEU A 20 -3.39 8.59 0.09
N THR A 21 -3.27 7.44 -0.60
CA THR A 21 -2.94 7.35 -2.03
C THR A 21 -3.88 8.20 -2.88
N GLN A 22 -5.21 8.07 -2.68
CA GLN A 22 -6.20 8.87 -3.41
C GLN A 22 -6.06 10.37 -3.16
N LYS A 23 -5.80 10.79 -1.90
CA LYS A 23 -5.62 12.21 -1.57
C LYS A 23 -4.40 12.81 -2.26
N ILE A 24 -3.26 12.10 -2.23
CA ILE A 24 -2.02 12.55 -2.86
C ILE A 24 -2.15 12.52 -4.38
N ALA A 25 -2.73 11.44 -4.93
CA ALA A 25 -2.96 11.29 -6.36
C ALA A 25 -3.77 12.44 -6.95
N ARG A 26 -4.87 12.82 -6.28
CA ARG A 26 -5.69 13.98 -6.70
C ARG A 26 -4.91 15.29 -6.64
N LYS A 27 -4.14 15.50 -5.57
CA LYS A 27 -3.38 16.73 -5.38
C LYS A 27 -2.24 16.89 -6.40
N LYS A 28 -1.53 15.79 -6.68
CA LYS A 28 -0.36 15.77 -7.58
C LYS A 28 -0.70 15.33 -9.01
N GLN A 29 -1.95 14.99 -9.27
CA GLN A 29 -2.42 14.45 -10.56
C GLN A 29 -1.59 13.24 -11.01
N LEU A 30 -1.35 12.30 -10.08
CA LEU A 30 -0.63 11.06 -10.33
C LEU A 30 -1.59 9.91 -10.65
N PRO A 31 -1.31 9.07 -11.64
CA PRO A 31 -2.04 7.82 -11.84
C PRO A 31 -1.84 6.89 -10.64
N ILE A 32 -2.92 6.23 -10.21
CA ILE A 32 -2.91 5.29 -9.08
C ILE A 32 -2.69 3.88 -9.59
N ILE A 33 -1.76 3.16 -8.97
CA ILE A 33 -1.55 1.72 -9.15
C ILE A 33 -1.83 1.04 -7.81
N SER A 34 -2.93 0.29 -7.72
CA SER A 34 -3.26 -0.50 -6.53
C SER A 34 -2.88 -1.96 -6.74
N LEU A 35 -1.93 -2.45 -5.94
CA LEU A 35 -1.51 -3.86 -6.04
C LEU A 35 -2.64 -4.83 -5.68
N ASP A 36 -3.50 -4.47 -4.75
CA ASP A 36 -4.64 -5.32 -4.41
C ASP A 36 -5.58 -5.49 -5.62
N GLN A 37 -5.83 -4.42 -6.39
CA GLN A 37 -6.64 -4.50 -7.61
C GLN A 37 -5.97 -5.31 -8.73
N LEU A 38 -4.64 -5.30 -8.80
CA LEU A 38 -3.89 -6.09 -9.78
C LEU A 38 -3.80 -7.57 -9.38
N PHE A 39 -3.74 -7.85 -8.08
CA PHE A 39 -3.52 -9.19 -7.54
C PHE A 39 -4.81 -10.02 -7.48
N TRP A 40 -5.93 -9.42 -7.10
CA TRP A 40 -7.21 -10.10 -7.02
C TRP A 40 -7.94 -10.06 -8.36
N VAL A 41 -8.23 -11.24 -8.93
CA VAL A 41 -9.07 -11.39 -10.14
C VAL A 41 -10.54 -11.26 -9.76
N ASP A 42 -10.90 -11.88 -8.64
CA ASP A 42 -12.23 -11.83 -8.01
C ASP A 42 -12.10 -11.96 -6.48
N ASN A 43 -13.19 -12.19 -5.76
CA ASN A 43 -13.16 -12.30 -4.30
C ASN A 43 -12.43 -13.55 -3.77
N GLU A 44 -12.11 -14.53 -4.61
CA GLU A 44 -11.52 -15.82 -4.21
C GLU A 44 -10.23 -16.14 -4.96
N THR A 45 -10.06 -15.60 -6.17
CA THR A 45 -8.97 -15.95 -7.10
C THR A 45 -7.92 -14.84 -7.16
N THR A 46 -6.66 -15.23 -7.11
CA THR A 46 -5.52 -14.32 -7.26
C THR A 46 -4.63 -14.74 -8.42
N ILE A 47 -3.90 -13.78 -8.98
CA ILE A 47 -2.79 -14.11 -9.88
C ILE A 47 -1.57 -14.58 -9.07
N THR A 48 -0.63 -15.24 -9.72
CA THR A 48 0.64 -15.64 -9.10
C THR A 48 1.56 -14.45 -8.88
N THR A 49 2.57 -14.63 -8.04
CA THR A 49 3.60 -13.58 -7.83
C THR A 49 4.35 -13.25 -9.12
N GLU A 50 4.61 -14.23 -9.97
CA GLU A 50 5.33 -14.00 -11.24
C GLU A 50 4.47 -13.25 -12.25
N GLU A 51 3.19 -13.56 -12.33
CA GLU A 51 2.23 -12.78 -13.14
C GLU A 51 2.11 -11.34 -12.62
N LEU A 52 2.09 -11.14 -11.29
CA LEU A 52 2.09 -9.80 -10.70
C LEU A 52 3.37 -9.03 -11.07
N LYS A 53 4.56 -9.66 -10.99
CA LYS A 53 5.82 -9.03 -11.40
C LYS A 53 5.79 -8.64 -12.88
N THR A 54 5.31 -9.53 -13.74
CA THR A 54 5.17 -9.28 -15.17
C THR A 54 4.24 -8.10 -15.46
N THR A 55 3.09 -8.05 -14.78
CA THR A 55 2.13 -6.96 -14.89
C THR A 55 2.69 -5.62 -14.40
N LEU A 56 3.54 -5.65 -13.37
CA LEU A 56 4.14 -4.45 -12.81
C LEU A 56 5.23 -3.82 -13.69
N GLN A 57 5.95 -4.61 -14.49
CA GLN A 57 7.06 -4.11 -15.30
C GLN A 57 6.70 -2.90 -16.18
N PRO A 58 5.68 -2.96 -17.05
CA PRO A 58 5.30 -1.81 -17.88
C PRO A 58 4.79 -0.62 -17.04
N LEU A 59 4.07 -0.88 -15.93
CA LEU A 59 3.57 0.17 -15.06
C LEU A 59 4.69 0.92 -14.33
N LEU A 60 5.74 0.20 -13.92
CA LEU A 60 6.92 0.79 -13.29
C LEU A 60 7.81 1.56 -14.26
N ALA A 61 7.72 1.26 -15.58
CA ALA A 61 8.42 1.99 -16.61
C ALA A 61 7.86 3.40 -16.84
N GLU A 62 6.62 3.65 -16.43
CA GLU A 62 5.99 4.97 -16.51
C GLU A 62 6.75 6.01 -15.67
N GLU A 63 6.75 7.26 -16.15
CA GLU A 63 7.46 8.35 -15.48
C GLU A 63 6.82 8.82 -14.19
N ARG A 64 5.49 8.63 -14.09
CA ARG A 64 4.69 9.18 -12.98
C ARG A 64 3.66 8.19 -12.49
N TRP A 65 3.67 7.91 -11.19
CA TRP A 65 2.67 7.07 -10.54
C TRP A 65 2.68 7.22 -9.01
N ILE A 66 1.59 6.82 -8.38
CA ILE A 66 1.54 6.52 -6.95
C ILE A 66 1.00 5.10 -6.77
N MET A 67 1.76 4.27 -6.06
CA MET A 67 1.47 2.84 -5.92
C MET A 67 1.23 2.48 -4.46
N ASP A 68 0.13 1.78 -4.16
CA ASP A 68 -0.12 1.25 -2.84
C ASP A 68 -0.12 -0.29 -2.82
N GLY A 69 0.26 -0.84 -1.68
CA GLY A 69 0.28 -2.28 -1.42
C GLY A 69 1.61 -2.76 -0.87
N ASN A 70 1.56 -3.73 0.06
CA ASN A 70 2.77 -4.25 0.67
C ASN A 70 3.50 -5.23 -0.24
N PHE A 71 2.97 -6.42 -0.51
CA PHE A 71 3.53 -7.45 -1.39
C PHE A 71 5.06 -7.50 -1.39
N ALA A 72 5.64 -7.96 -0.27
CA ALA A 72 7.10 -7.94 -0.04
C ALA A 72 7.90 -8.62 -1.17
N SER A 73 7.32 -9.63 -1.81
CA SER A 73 7.93 -10.36 -2.95
C SER A 73 8.19 -9.48 -4.19
N THR A 74 7.45 -8.39 -4.36
CA THR A 74 7.63 -7.44 -5.47
C THR A 74 8.34 -6.16 -5.05
N LEU A 75 8.63 -5.99 -3.76
CA LEU A 75 9.16 -4.75 -3.21
C LEU A 75 10.52 -4.35 -3.82
N PRO A 76 11.50 -5.26 -4.00
CA PRO A 76 12.76 -4.91 -4.66
C PRO A 76 12.57 -4.26 -6.04
N LEU A 77 11.75 -4.88 -6.89
CA LEU A 77 11.45 -4.38 -8.23
C LEU A 77 10.83 -2.97 -8.21
N ARG A 78 9.94 -2.70 -7.25
CA ARG A 78 9.27 -1.41 -7.11
C ARG A 78 10.20 -0.32 -6.59
N LEU A 79 11.11 -0.67 -5.67
CA LEU A 79 12.07 0.26 -5.07
C LEU A 79 13.06 0.83 -6.09
N GLU A 80 13.45 0.05 -7.11
CA GLU A 80 14.36 0.52 -8.16
C GLU A 80 13.84 1.74 -8.94
N ARG A 81 12.53 1.93 -8.97
CA ARG A 81 11.88 3.01 -9.71
C ARG A 81 11.23 4.07 -8.82
N THR A 82 11.30 3.91 -7.49
CA THR A 82 10.65 4.79 -6.52
C THR A 82 11.53 5.99 -6.18
N ASP A 83 10.94 7.18 -6.10
CA ASP A 83 11.63 8.42 -5.68
C ASP A 83 11.16 8.95 -4.31
N LEU A 84 10.05 8.43 -3.77
CA LEU A 84 9.58 8.70 -2.41
C LEU A 84 8.84 7.50 -1.82
N ILE A 85 9.14 7.16 -0.58
CA ILE A 85 8.43 6.12 0.17
C ILE A 85 7.62 6.78 1.30
N LEU A 86 6.33 6.43 1.35
CA LEU A 86 5.42 6.79 2.44
C LEU A 86 5.09 5.55 3.25
N TYR A 87 5.45 5.55 4.52
CA TYR A 87 5.18 4.42 5.40
C TYR A 87 4.17 4.78 6.49
N LEU A 88 2.93 4.27 6.34
CA LEU A 88 1.86 4.52 7.30
C LEU A 88 2.01 3.65 8.55
N LYS A 89 2.00 4.31 9.69
CA LYS A 89 1.97 3.69 11.02
C LYS A 89 0.59 3.82 11.63
N VAL A 90 0.03 2.70 12.10
CA VAL A 90 -1.24 2.69 12.82
C VAL A 90 -1.23 1.59 13.89
N PRO A 91 -1.76 1.85 15.09
CA PRO A 91 -1.91 0.81 16.11
C PRO A 91 -2.79 -0.36 15.61
N ARG A 92 -2.43 -1.60 15.97
CA ARG A 92 -3.13 -2.83 15.54
C ARG A 92 -4.63 -2.79 15.78
N LEU A 93 -5.06 -2.39 16.96
CA LEU A 93 -6.48 -2.31 17.31
C LEU A 93 -7.24 -1.34 16.40
N LYS A 94 -6.62 -0.20 16.07
CA LYS A 94 -7.19 0.77 15.14
C LYS A 94 -7.25 0.23 13.71
N ALA A 95 -6.24 -0.53 13.28
CA ALA A 95 -6.22 -1.20 11.99
C ALA A 95 -7.35 -2.24 11.90
N MET A 96 -7.49 -3.10 12.91
CA MET A 96 -8.56 -4.10 12.99
C MET A 96 -9.95 -3.45 12.98
N TYR A 97 -10.16 -2.45 13.82
CA TYR A 97 -11.44 -1.71 13.84
C TYR A 97 -11.79 -1.14 12.45
N ARG A 98 -10.82 -0.55 11.76
CA ARG A 98 -11.04 0.02 10.42
C ARG A 98 -11.39 -1.04 9.38
N VAL A 99 -10.76 -2.22 9.44
CA VAL A 99 -11.04 -3.34 8.54
C VAL A 99 -12.45 -3.87 8.79
N VAL A 100 -12.83 -4.11 10.04
CA VAL A 100 -14.19 -4.54 10.40
C VAL A 100 -15.23 -3.52 9.96
N LYS A 101 -15.00 -2.23 10.24
CA LYS A 101 -15.89 -1.14 9.83
C LYS A 101 -16.02 -1.04 8.30
N ARG A 102 -14.93 -1.24 7.55
CA ARG A 102 -14.94 -1.25 6.09
C ARG A 102 -15.78 -2.40 5.56
N TYR A 103 -15.61 -3.61 6.08
CA TYR A 103 -16.41 -4.78 5.72
C TYR A 103 -17.91 -4.51 5.89
N TRP A 104 -18.34 -4.02 7.07
CA TRP A 104 -19.74 -3.70 7.30
C TRP A 104 -20.29 -2.62 6.36
N ARG A 105 -19.45 -1.64 5.96
CA ARG A 105 -19.83 -0.56 5.04
C ARG A 105 -20.02 -1.04 3.61
N TYR A 106 -19.20 -1.97 3.14
CA TYR A 106 -19.18 -2.42 1.74
C TYR A 106 -19.77 -3.82 1.54
N ARG A 107 -20.30 -4.44 2.59
CA ARG A 107 -20.92 -5.75 2.51
C ARG A 107 -22.03 -5.74 1.45
N GLY A 108 -21.86 -6.58 0.40
CA GLY A 108 -22.78 -6.64 -0.74
C GLY A 108 -22.71 -5.45 -1.71
N LYS A 109 -21.61 -4.66 -1.67
CA LYS A 109 -21.36 -3.55 -2.61
C LYS A 109 -19.93 -3.67 -3.12
N GLU A 110 -19.64 -3.03 -4.26
CA GLU A 110 -18.27 -2.94 -4.75
C GLU A 110 -17.36 -2.21 -3.76
N ASN A 111 -16.22 -2.83 -3.46
CA ASN A 111 -15.21 -2.26 -2.58
C ASN A 111 -14.15 -1.49 -3.40
N PRO A 112 -14.10 -0.15 -3.30
CA PRO A 112 -13.18 0.67 -4.09
C PRO A 112 -11.70 0.39 -3.84
N SER A 113 -11.36 -0.35 -2.77
CA SER A 113 -9.95 -0.66 -2.44
C SER A 113 -9.39 -1.86 -3.22
N GLY A 114 -10.23 -2.58 -4.00
CA GLY A 114 -9.83 -3.81 -4.70
C GLY A 114 -9.61 -5.03 -3.79
N ASN A 115 -9.80 -4.88 -2.48
CA ASN A 115 -9.71 -6.01 -1.55
C ASN A 115 -10.99 -6.84 -1.58
N PRO A 116 -10.90 -8.17 -1.43
CA PRO A 116 -12.06 -9.03 -1.31
C PRO A 116 -13.00 -8.56 -0.20
N ASP A 117 -14.29 -8.70 -0.45
CA ASP A 117 -15.34 -8.35 0.52
C ASP A 117 -15.55 -9.49 1.52
N ARG A 118 -14.45 -9.88 2.20
CA ARG A 118 -14.47 -10.95 3.21
C ARG A 118 -13.80 -10.50 4.50
N ILE A 119 -14.39 -10.90 5.59
CA ILE A 119 -13.79 -10.94 6.92
C ILE A 119 -13.88 -12.38 7.39
N ASP A 120 -12.78 -13.08 7.40
CA ASP A 120 -12.62 -14.38 8.01
C ASP A 120 -11.58 -14.32 9.13
N TRP A 121 -11.53 -15.38 9.91
CA TRP A 121 -10.57 -15.49 11.01
C TRP A 121 -9.14 -15.42 10.53
N GLU A 122 -8.82 -16.02 9.39
CA GLU A 122 -7.48 -16.03 8.79
C GLU A 122 -7.02 -14.62 8.43
N PHE A 123 -7.91 -13.80 7.87
CA PHE A 123 -7.59 -12.41 7.55
C PHE A 123 -7.40 -11.53 8.79
N LEU A 124 -8.21 -11.72 9.84
CA LEU A 124 -8.01 -11.02 11.11
C LEU A 124 -6.71 -11.44 11.79
N GLN A 125 -6.39 -12.74 11.75
CA GLN A 125 -5.11 -13.27 12.25
C GLN A 125 -3.93 -12.68 11.45
N TYR A 126 -4.02 -12.62 10.13
CA TYR A 126 -3.00 -11.99 9.28
C TYR A 126 -2.74 -10.54 9.68
N ILE A 127 -3.80 -9.74 9.92
CA ILE A 127 -3.63 -8.34 10.38
C ILE A 127 -2.95 -8.28 11.75
N TRP A 128 -3.34 -9.17 12.65
CA TRP A 128 -2.78 -9.22 13.99
C TRP A 128 -1.30 -9.62 14.00
N GLU A 129 -0.93 -10.57 13.16
CA GLU A 129 0.43 -11.09 13.05
C GLU A 129 1.33 -10.27 12.12
N PHE A 130 0.75 -9.42 11.27
CA PHE A 130 1.49 -8.61 10.28
C PHE A 130 2.74 -7.92 10.87
N PRO A 131 2.68 -7.27 12.05
CA PRO A 131 3.86 -6.62 12.63
C PRO A 131 4.97 -7.59 13.05
N LYS A 132 4.66 -8.89 13.20
CA LYS A 132 5.65 -9.92 13.56
C LYS A 132 6.18 -10.68 12.34
N THR A 133 5.36 -10.83 11.31
CA THR A 133 5.65 -11.69 10.14
C THR A 133 6.10 -10.91 8.92
N GLN A 134 5.36 -9.91 8.51
CA GLN A 134 5.60 -9.16 7.26
C GLN A 134 6.33 -7.83 7.49
N GLU A 135 5.99 -7.14 8.56
CA GLU A 135 6.57 -5.82 8.83
C GLU A 135 8.09 -5.84 9.01
N PRO A 136 8.73 -6.85 9.64
CA PRO A 136 10.19 -6.89 9.73
C PRO A 136 10.87 -6.91 8.36
N LEU A 137 10.34 -7.68 7.41
CA LEU A 137 10.87 -7.75 6.05
C LEU A 137 10.69 -6.42 5.32
N VAL A 138 9.50 -5.81 5.42
CA VAL A 138 9.26 -4.48 4.86
C VAL A 138 10.20 -3.44 5.46
N LYS A 139 10.41 -3.46 6.79
CA LYS A 139 11.33 -2.54 7.48
C LYS A 139 12.79 -2.75 7.07
N GLN A 140 13.20 -3.97 6.80
CA GLN A 140 14.54 -4.24 6.28
C GLN A 140 14.73 -3.57 4.92
N TYR A 141 13.83 -3.79 3.97
CA TYR A 141 13.88 -3.11 2.67
C TYR A 141 13.82 -1.58 2.79
N LEU A 142 13.00 -1.05 3.69
CA LEU A 142 12.93 0.39 3.93
C LEU A 142 14.23 0.95 4.47
N LYS A 143 14.90 0.22 5.37
CA LYS A 143 16.20 0.62 5.92
C LYS A 143 17.26 0.67 4.82
N GLU A 144 17.33 -0.34 3.98
CA GLU A 144 18.26 -0.39 2.84
C GLU A 144 17.98 0.74 1.84
N ALA A 145 16.70 0.92 1.47
CA ALA A 145 16.28 1.95 0.52
C ALA A 145 16.47 3.38 1.06
N SER A 146 16.40 3.60 2.37
CA SER A 146 16.51 4.94 2.99
C SER A 146 17.86 5.62 2.79
N HIS A 147 18.88 4.89 2.34
CA HIS A 147 20.16 5.46 1.96
C HIS A 147 20.10 6.24 0.64
N THR A 148 19.15 5.92 -0.23
CA THR A 148 19.03 6.50 -1.58
C THR A 148 17.67 7.14 -1.84
N ILE A 149 16.61 6.67 -1.17
CA ILE A 149 15.23 7.11 -1.36
C ILE A 149 14.72 7.73 -0.06
N PRO A 150 14.19 8.96 -0.06
CA PRO A 150 13.57 9.55 1.11
C PRO A 150 12.37 8.75 1.60
N VAL A 151 12.30 8.53 2.92
CA VAL A 151 11.21 7.80 3.59
C VAL A 151 10.50 8.73 4.56
N ILE A 152 9.22 8.97 4.34
CA ILE A 152 8.35 9.71 5.26
C ILE A 152 7.45 8.71 5.99
N SER A 153 7.60 8.61 7.30
CA SER A 153 6.77 7.72 8.12
C SER A 153 5.92 8.48 9.13
N GLY A 154 4.73 7.94 9.42
CA GLY A 154 3.81 8.50 10.40
C GLY A 154 2.35 8.12 10.13
N THR A 155 1.44 8.84 10.77
CA THR A 155 0.01 8.81 10.47
C THR A 155 -0.28 9.49 9.13
N SER A 156 -1.46 9.26 8.57
CA SER A 156 -1.86 9.92 7.31
C SER A 156 -1.83 11.44 7.40
N ALA A 157 -2.19 12.03 8.55
CA ALA A 157 -2.16 13.48 8.76
C ALA A 157 -0.72 14.02 8.79
N GLU A 158 0.18 13.37 9.54
CA GLU A 158 1.59 13.76 9.61
C GLU A 158 2.30 13.65 8.27
N ILE A 159 2.00 12.59 7.49
CA ILE A 159 2.55 12.41 6.15
C ILE A 159 2.08 13.52 5.21
N LEU A 160 0.78 13.83 5.20
CA LEU A 160 0.25 14.91 4.37
C LEU A 160 0.89 16.26 4.74
N GLN A 161 1.01 16.57 6.03
CA GLN A 161 1.66 17.80 6.47
C GLN A 161 3.13 17.90 5.99
N LYS A 162 3.88 16.79 6.05
CA LYS A 162 5.30 16.75 5.61
C LYS A 162 5.46 16.83 4.09
N ILE A 163 4.48 16.33 3.33
CA ILE A 163 4.48 16.45 1.86
C ILE A 163 4.14 17.88 1.44
N ASP A 164 3.34 18.58 2.23
CA ASP A 164 2.88 19.93 1.95
C ASP A 164 3.87 21.03 2.38
N ALA A 165 4.78 20.69 3.29
CA ALA A 165 5.87 21.57 3.74
C ALA A 165 7.02 21.63 2.74
#